data_ba5a4b37cbbde62ca2fcdfc30f8c8990
#
_entry.id   ba5a4b37cbbde62ca2fcdfc30f8c8990
#
_cell.length_a   1.000
_cell.length_b   1.000
_cell.length_c   1.000
_cell.angle_alpha   90.00
_cell.angle_beta   90.00
_cell.angle_gamma   90.00
#
_symmetry.space_group_name_H-M   'P 1'
#
loop_
_entity.id
_entity.type
_entity.pdbx_description
1 polymer ?
#
loop_
_entity_poly.entity_id
_entity_poly.type
_entity_poly.pdbx_seq_one_letter_code
_entity_poly.pdbx_strand_id
1 'polypeptide(L)'
;MKNLLLLLASSLFTISTAVAQKDSSGIYQTATDFQHKKLTYAINYKTEKHKISTNILFDGNEIKIKHDGQSYTMDKDATYGFKDTKGNVFRFVDRKEYRVLNPEETILIYEFKHLAHSPKESEKYQPEYFFSKDAASAPQPLTKANLKAASPNNHKFHHALDLQFRKDEELIEYDSYHKIYKLNQVYTDNQ
;
A
#
# COMPACT_ATOMS: atom_id res chain seq x y z
N MET A 1 48.09 -44.90 7.44
CA MET A 1 46.97 -44.48 8.31
C MET A 1 46.75 -43.00 8.07
N LYS A 2 45.75 -42.65 7.26
CA LYS A 2 45.40 -41.25 6.89
C LYS A 2 44.09 -40.93 7.56
N ASN A 3 44.12 -40.00 8.52
CA ASN A 3 42.92 -39.52 9.21
C ASN A 3 42.18 -38.54 8.31
N LEU A 4 40.97 -38.93 7.87
CA LEU A 4 40.05 -38.12 7.12
C LEU A 4 39.18 -37.30 8.13
N LEU A 5 39.49 -36.02 8.33
CA LEU A 5 38.66 -35.12 9.11
C LEU A 5 37.47 -34.68 8.24
N LEU A 6 36.27 -35.17 8.57
CA LEU A 6 35.03 -34.69 8.02
C LEU A 6 34.63 -33.39 8.74
N LEU A 7 34.76 -32.25 8.08
CA LEU A 7 34.20 -30.98 8.49
C LEU A 7 32.70 -30.94 8.12
N LEU A 8 31.83 -31.18 9.09
CA LEU A 8 30.39 -30.88 8.97
C LEU A 8 30.20 -29.34 9.10
N ALA A 9 30.04 -28.67 7.97
CA ALA A 9 29.54 -27.31 7.96
C ALA A 9 28.03 -27.31 8.21
N SER A 10 27.61 -27.09 9.46
CA SER A 10 26.22 -26.87 9.82
C SER A 10 25.83 -25.45 9.40
N SER A 11 25.18 -25.34 8.23
CA SER A 11 24.50 -24.12 7.82
C SER A 11 23.30 -23.86 8.75
N LEU A 12 23.44 -22.95 9.69
CA LEU A 12 22.32 -22.43 10.45
C LEU A 12 21.42 -21.63 9.50
N PHE A 13 20.38 -22.29 9.00
CA PHE A 13 19.25 -21.61 8.40
C PHE A 13 18.52 -20.85 9.53
N THR A 14 18.76 -19.56 9.66
CA THR A 14 17.91 -18.68 10.47
C THR A 14 16.58 -18.55 9.76
N ILE A 15 15.61 -19.37 10.17
CA ILE A 15 14.20 -19.19 9.80
C ILE A 15 13.76 -17.91 10.50
N SER A 16 13.82 -16.78 9.80
CA SER A 16 13.14 -15.55 10.22
C SER A 16 11.65 -15.84 10.20
N THR A 17 11.08 -16.15 11.35
CA THR A 17 9.64 -16.20 11.53
C THR A 17 9.11 -14.80 11.22
N ALA A 18 8.50 -14.64 10.04
CA ALA A 18 7.68 -13.48 9.74
C ALA A 18 6.48 -13.51 10.70
N VAL A 19 6.67 -12.99 11.88
CA VAL A 19 5.55 -12.71 12.79
C VAL A 19 4.66 -11.75 12.03
N ALA A 20 3.43 -12.17 11.75
CA ALA A 20 2.46 -11.36 11.05
C ALA A 20 2.36 -9.99 11.73
N GLN A 21 2.85 -8.94 11.07
CA GLN A 21 2.95 -7.58 11.61
C GLN A 21 1.59 -6.87 11.64
N LYS A 22 0.54 -7.55 12.14
CA LYS A 22 -0.81 -6.98 12.21
C LYS A 22 -0.84 -5.67 12.99
N ASP A 23 -0.07 -5.59 14.06
CA ASP A 23 -0.05 -4.45 14.99
C ASP A 23 1.23 -3.60 14.84
N SER A 24 1.83 -3.55 13.64
CA SER A 24 3.04 -2.78 13.39
C SER A 24 2.76 -1.53 12.57
N SER A 25 3.52 -0.47 12.87
CA SER A 25 3.58 0.80 12.16
C SER A 25 5.02 1.08 11.76
N GLY A 26 5.26 1.75 10.63
CA GLY A 26 6.61 2.01 10.13
C GLY A 26 6.61 2.46 8.68
N ILE A 27 7.79 2.48 8.07
CA ILE A 27 8.04 3.00 6.73
C ILE A 27 8.29 1.84 5.75
N TYR A 28 7.65 1.88 4.61
CA TYR A 28 8.02 1.10 3.42
C TYR A 28 8.96 1.93 2.56
N GLN A 29 10.21 1.55 2.46
CA GLN A 29 11.20 2.27 1.65
C GLN A 29 10.94 2.07 0.16
N THR A 30 10.59 0.85 -0.24
CA THR A 30 10.40 0.45 -1.64
C THR A 30 9.07 -0.26 -1.86
N ALA A 31 8.65 -0.38 -3.13
CA ALA A 31 7.50 -1.21 -3.52
C ALA A 31 7.70 -2.68 -3.09
N THR A 32 8.93 -3.18 -3.17
CA THR A 32 9.29 -4.54 -2.73
C THR A 32 9.11 -4.70 -1.22
N ASP A 33 9.50 -3.70 -0.42
CA ASP A 33 9.27 -3.72 1.03
C ASP A 33 7.78 -3.73 1.37
N PHE A 34 6.97 -2.97 0.61
CA PHE A 34 5.51 -3.01 0.75
C PHE A 34 4.94 -4.39 0.44
N GLN A 35 5.33 -5.01 -0.68
CA GLN A 35 4.87 -6.34 -1.06
C GLN A 35 5.26 -7.41 -0.03
N HIS A 36 6.46 -7.32 0.55
CA HIS A 36 6.94 -8.24 1.59
C HIS A 36 6.55 -7.80 3.00
N LYS A 37 5.77 -6.72 3.16
CA LYS A 37 5.35 -6.16 4.46
C LYS A 37 6.53 -5.82 5.38
N LYS A 38 7.68 -5.50 4.80
CA LYS A 38 8.91 -5.16 5.52
C LYS A 38 8.91 -3.68 5.88
N LEU A 39 8.80 -3.37 7.16
CA LEU A 39 8.81 -2.01 7.68
C LEU A 39 10.19 -1.62 8.22
N THR A 40 10.68 -0.45 7.84
CA THR A 40 11.80 0.24 8.49
C THR A 40 11.24 1.12 9.62
N TYR A 41 11.99 1.28 10.71
CA TYR A 41 11.53 1.93 11.95
C TYR A 41 10.21 1.32 12.46
N ALA A 42 10.12 0.00 12.37
CA ALA A 42 8.93 -0.73 12.77
C ALA A 42 8.75 -0.74 14.28
N ILE A 43 7.52 -0.50 14.73
CA ILE A 43 7.13 -0.67 16.13
C ILE A 43 5.87 -1.52 16.23
N ASN A 44 5.69 -2.16 17.38
CA ASN A 44 4.38 -2.65 17.79
C ASN A 44 3.62 -1.49 18.44
N TYR A 45 2.65 -0.90 17.73
CA TYR A 45 1.95 0.30 18.20
C TYR A 45 1.05 0.08 19.43
N LYS A 46 0.86 -1.18 19.87
CA LYS A 46 0.16 -1.49 21.13
C LYS A 46 1.06 -1.33 22.36
N THR A 47 2.34 -1.58 22.21
CA THR A 47 3.32 -1.59 23.31
C THR A 47 4.33 -0.47 23.22
N GLU A 48 4.56 0.08 22.04
CA GLU A 48 5.57 1.09 21.76
C GLU A 48 4.94 2.33 21.12
N LYS A 49 5.65 3.44 21.16
CA LYS A 49 5.21 4.70 20.58
C LYS A 49 6.28 5.28 19.68
N HIS A 50 5.89 5.66 18.48
CA HIS A 50 6.65 6.53 17.62
C HIS A 50 5.76 7.59 16.99
N LYS A 51 6.36 8.53 16.29
CA LYS A 51 5.64 9.54 15.53
C LYS A 51 6.18 9.57 14.11
N ILE A 52 5.30 9.35 13.14
CA ILE A 52 5.54 9.62 11.73
C ILE A 52 4.79 10.89 11.37
N SER A 53 5.49 11.89 10.84
CA SER A 53 4.91 13.16 10.40
C SER A 53 5.36 13.44 8.98
N THR A 54 4.40 13.57 8.08
CA THR A 54 4.62 13.64 6.64
C THR A 54 4.43 15.05 6.07
N ASN A 55 4.20 16.05 6.95
CA ASN A 55 4.09 17.46 6.62
C ASN A 55 3.15 17.78 5.43
N ILE A 56 1.96 17.18 5.47
CA ILE A 56 0.95 17.25 4.40
C ILE A 56 0.52 18.69 4.10
N LEU A 57 0.41 19.54 5.14
CA LEU A 57 -0.16 20.88 5.03
C LEU A 57 0.66 21.85 4.17
N PHE A 58 1.93 21.58 3.93
CA PHE A 58 2.84 22.50 3.23
C PHE A 58 3.51 21.83 2.01
N ASP A 59 2.97 20.75 1.50
CA ASP A 59 3.57 19.93 0.40
C ASP A 59 5.07 19.63 0.63
N GLY A 60 5.46 19.56 1.91
CA GLY A 60 6.83 19.31 2.30
C GLY A 60 7.28 17.91 1.86
N ASN A 61 8.49 17.83 1.29
CA ASN A 61 9.06 16.58 0.82
C ASN A 61 9.60 15.69 1.97
N GLU A 62 9.64 16.21 3.19
CA GLU A 62 10.23 15.50 4.32
C GLU A 62 9.22 14.64 5.09
N ILE A 63 9.66 13.44 5.44
CA ILE A 63 9.03 12.57 6.43
C ILE A 63 9.88 12.63 7.69
N LYS A 64 9.30 13.07 8.81
CA LYS A 64 9.98 13.09 10.11
C LYS A 64 9.50 11.94 10.96
N ILE A 65 10.46 11.13 11.45
CA ILE A 65 10.18 9.92 12.23
C ILE A 65 10.87 10.07 13.59
N LYS A 66 10.10 9.96 14.68
CA LYS A 66 10.67 9.77 16.03
C LYS A 66 10.55 8.29 16.38
N HIS A 67 11.69 7.63 16.56
CA HIS A 67 11.79 6.20 16.86
C HIS A 67 12.91 5.99 17.87
N ASP A 68 12.66 5.25 18.94
CA ASP A 68 13.61 4.98 20.03
C ASP A 68 14.30 6.24 20.59
N GLY A 69 13.53 7.31 20.77
CA GLY A 69 14.04 8.59 21.29
C GLY A 69 14.86 9.41 20.29
N GLN A 70 15.14 8.89 19.11
CA GLN A 70 15.87 9.56 18.04
C GLN A 70 14.93 10.11 16.96
N SER A 71 15.41 11.12 16.23
CA SER A 71 14.68 11.71 15.11
C SER A 71 15.39 11.40 13.80
N TYR A 72 14.63 10.93 12.82
CA TYR A 72 15.11 10.62 11.48
C TYR A 72 14.32 11.45 10.48
N THR A 73 14.96 11.81 9.38
CA THR A 73 14.33 12.51 8.26
C THR A 73 14.54 11.68 6.99
N MET A 74 13.47 11.48 6.24
CA MET A 74 13.46 10.80 4.93
C MET A 74 12.80 11.68 3.89
N ASP A 75 13.09 11.41 2.63
CA ASP A 75 12.50 12.08 1.48
C ASP A 75 11.31 11.28 0.95
N LYS A 76 10.16 11.95 0.73
CA LYS A 76 8.96 11.30 0.16
C LYS A 76 9.21 10.77 -1.25
N ASP A 77 10.00 11.49 -2.05
CA ASP A 77 10.30 11.08 -3.43
C ASP A 77 11.17 9.81 -3.48
N ALA A 78 11.91 9.52 -2.38
CA ALA A 78 12.75 8.34 -2.23
C ALA A 78 12.10 7.24 -1.37
N THR A 79 10.85 7.43 -0.93
CA THR A 79 10.15 6.52 -0.01
C THR A 79 8.84 6.06 -0.66
N TYR A 80 8.59 4.76 -0.64
CA TYR A 80 7.34 4.22 -1.17
C TYR A 80 6.11 4.66 -0.39
N GLY A 81 6.16 4.58 0.95
CA GLY A 81 5.00 4.89 1.78
C GLY A 81 5.19 4.51 3.24
N PHE A 82 4.10 4.44 3.98
CA PHE A 82 4.13 4.10 5.40
C PHE A 82 2.84 3.40 5.85
N LYS A 83 2.93 2.72 6.99
CA LYS A 83 1.78 2.20 7.73
C LYS A 83 1.68 2.96 9.04
N ASP A 84 0.53 3.57 9.31
CA ASP A 84 0.30 4.34 10.52
C ASP A 84 -0.05 3.46 11.74
N THR A 85 -0.17 4.08 12.92
CA THR A 85 -0.52 3.41 14.18
C THR A 85 -2.00 2.99 14.25
N LYS A 86 -2.81 3.29 13.25
CA LYS A 86 -4.20 2.83 13.11
C LYS A 86 -4.30 1.65 12.14
N GLY A 87 -3.16 1.25 11.55
CA GLY A 87 -3.09 0.18 10.56
C GLY A 87 -3.40 0.63 9.14
N ASN A 88 -3.64 1.94 8.88
CA ASN A 88 -3.82 2.44 7.53
C ASN A 88 -2.48 2.44 6.79
N VAL A 89 -2.52 2.08 5.53
CA VAL A 89 -1.36 2.10 4.64
C VAL A 89 -1.49 3.27 3.68
N PHE A 90 -0.39 3.97 3.49
CA PHE A 90 -0.30 5.12 2.58
C PHE A 90 0.87 4.92 1.62
N ARG A 91 0.68 5.35 0.37
CA ARG A 91 1.70 5.41 -0.66
C ARG A 91 1.99 6.87 -1.02
N PHE A 92 3.26 7.22 -1.19
CA PHE A 92 3.66 8.51 -1.74
C PHE A 92 3.74 8.45 -3.26
N VAL A 93 3.16 9.44 -3.93
CA VAL A 93 3.29 9.66 -5.37
C VAL A 93 3.32 11.16 -5.59
N ASP A 94 4.36 11.68 -6.20
CA ASP A 94 4.54 13.11 -6.43
C ASP A 94 4.32 13.93 -5.13
N ARG A 95 4.90 13.46 -4.03
CA ARG A 95 4.78 14.02 -2.64
C ARG A 95 3.41 13.95 -2.02
N LYS A 96 2.38 13.53 -2.75
CA LYS A 96 1.01 13.34 -2.26
C LYS A 96 0.85 11.99 -1.57
N GLU A 97 -0.07 11.93 -0.62
CA GLU A 97 -0.38 10.72 0.14
C GLU A 97 -1.66 10.08 -0.37
N TYR A 98 -1.53 8.88 -0.91
CA TYR A 98 -2.64 8.04 -1.34
C TYR A 98 -2.86 6.95 -0.32
N ARG A 99 -4.04 6.89 0.29
CA ARG A 99 -4.41 5.81 1.20
C ARG A 99 -4.68 4.55 0.40
N VAL A 100 -3.97 3.46 0.69
CA VAL A 100 -4.20 2.15 0.09
C VAL A 100 -5.38 1.50 0.79
N LEU A 101 -6.47 1.23 0.08
CA LEU A 101 -7.69 0.66 0.66
C LEU A 101 -7.62 -0.86 0.82
N ASN A 102 -6.83 -1.53 -0.02
CA ASN A 102 -6.77 -2.99 -0.15
C ASN A 102 -5.33 -3.50 -0.32
N PRO A 103 -4.44 -3.29 0.67
CA PRO A 103 -3.00 -3.59 0.53
C PRO A 103 -2.66 -5.07 0.34
N GLU A 104 -3.63 -5.97 0.44
CA GLU A 104 -3.47 -7.43 0.31
C GLU A 104 -3.93 -7.96 -1.06
N GLU A 105 -4.51 -7.09 -1.91
CA GLU A 105 -5.13 -7.49 -3.17
C GLU A 105 -4.23 -7.20 -4.38
N THR A 106 -4.54 -7.79 -5.53
CA THR A 106 -3.72 -7.68 -6.75
C THR A 106 -3.78 -6.29 -7.36
N ILE A 107 -5.00 -5.82 -7.67
CA ILE A 107 -5.22 -4.44 -8.10
C ILE A 107 -5.31 -3.59 -6.84
N LEU A 108 -4.34 -2.72 -6.63
CA LEU A 108 -4.37 -1.80 -5.51
C LEU A 108 -5.30 -0.63 -5.80
N ILE A 109 -6.20 -0.36 -4.87
CA ILE A 109 -7.14 0.76 -4.91
C ILE A 109 -6.69 1.81 -3.91
N TYR A 110 -6.70 3.06 -4.34
CA TYR A 110 -6.25 4.20 -3.55
C TYR A 110 -7.35 5.23 -3.39
N GLU A 111 -7.40 5.83 -2.22
CA GLU A 111 -8.20 7.02 -1.93
C GLU A 111 -7.26 8.22 -1.80
N PHE A 112 -7.51 9.28 -2.55
CA PHE A 112 -6.85 10.56 -2.39
C PHE A 112 -7.87 11.57 -1.87
N LYS A 113 -7.53 12.23 -0.77
CA LYS A 113 -8.35 13.30 -0.17
C LYS A 113 -7.62 14.62 -0.29
N HIS A 114 -8.26 15.57 -0.94
CA HIS A 114 -7.78 16.94 -0.92
C HIS A 114 -7.80 17.49 0.50
N LEU A 115 -6.75 18.23 0.85
CA LEU A 115 -6.72 18.97 2.12
C LEU A 115 -7.68 20.15 2.01
N ALA A 116 -8.70 20.14 2.85
CA ALA A 116 -9.63 21.25 2.97
C ALA A 116 -9.13 22.22 4.05
N HIS A 117 -9.09 23.51 3.75
CA HIS A 117 -8.71 24.54 4.70
C HIS A 117 -9.90 25.01 5.56
N SER A 118 -11.12 24.59 5.22
CA SER A 118 -12.34 24.89 5.98
C SER A 118 -13.38 23.77 5.88
N PRO A 119 -14.34 23.65 6.82
CA PRO A 119 -15.44 22.70 6.73
C PRO A 119 -16.28 22.86 5.46
N LYS A 120 -16.52 24.10 5.00
CA LYS A 120 -17.25 24.37 3.74
C LYS A 120 -16.48 23.89 2.51
N GLU A 121 -15.18 23.89 2.57
CA GLU A 121 -14.31 23.43 1.49
C GLU A 121 -14.27 21.90 1.46
N SER A 122 -14.29 21.23 2.62
CA SER A 122 -14.34 19.76 2.68
C SER A 122 -15.60 19.16 2.06
N GLU A 123 -16.73 19.90 2.08
CA GLU A 123 -17.96 19.47 1.41
C GLU A 123 -17.85 19.47 -0.12
N LYS A 124 -16.93 20.29 -0.68
CA LYS A 124 -16.70 20.39 -2.13
C LYS A 124 -15.76 19.31 -2.68
N TYR A 125 -14.86 18.83 -1.85
CA TYR A 125 -13.84 17.86 -2.27
C TYR A 125 -14.25 16.44 -1.88
N GLN A 126 -14.94 15.80 -2.79
CA GLN A 126 -15.17 14.35 -2.67
C GLN A 126 -13.83 13.61 -2.83
N PRO A 127 -13.65 12.46 -2.16
CA PRO A 127 -12.48 11.63 -2.38
C PRO A 127 -12.34 11.24 -3.85
N GLU A 128 -11.13 11.31 -4.38
CA GLU A 128 -10.80 10.78 -5.68
C GLU A 128 -10.20 9.38 -5.53
N TYR A 129 -10.54 8.50 -6.45
CA TYR A 129 -10.07 7.12 -6.41
C TYR A 129 -9.14 6.82 -7.58
N PHE A 130 -8.09 6.07 -7.25
CA PHE A 130 -7.05 5.66 -8.18
C PHE A 130 -6.82 4.17 -8.05
N PHE A 131 -6.14 3.58 -9.02
CA PHE A 131 -5.68 2.19 -8.94
C PHE A 131 -4.28 2.05 -9.51
N SER A 132 -3.59 0.98 -9.11
CA SER A 132 -2.43 0.46 -9.83
C SER A 132 -2.54 -1.05 -10.01
N LYS A 133 -1.99 -1.56 -11.10
CA LYS A 133 -1.99 -2.99 -11.42
C LYS A 133 -1.21 -3.82 -10.39
N ASP A 134 -0.20 -3.20 -9.80
CA ASP A 134 0.68 -3.76 -8.79
C ASP A 134 1.32 -2.65 -7.94
N ALA A 135 2.14 -3.03 -6.98
CA ALA A 135 2.80 -2.07 -6.09
C ALA A 135 3.83 -1.17 -6.80
N ALA A 136 4.43 -1.63 -7.89
CA ALA A 136 5.47 -0.87 -8.61
C ALA A 136 4.87 0.10 -9.64
N SER A 137 3.70 -0.23 -10.20
CA SER A 137 3.04 0.58 -11.21
C SER A 137 2.52 1.90 -10.65
N ALA A 138 2.59 2.98 -11.44
CA ALA A 138 2.06 4.27 -11.05
C ALA A 138 0.53 4.23 -10.90
N PRO A 139 -0.04 4.89 -9.86
CA PRO A 139 -1.47 5.06 -9.74
C PRO A 139 -2.07 5.84 -10.91
N GLN A 140 -3.23 5.39 -11.37
CA GLN A 140 -4.04 6.00 -12.43
C GLN A 140 -5.46 6.23 -11.90
N PRO A 141 -6.22 7.21 -12.44
CA PRO A 141 -7.62 7.38 -12.08
C PRO A 141 -8.42 6.07 -12.23
N LEU A 142 -9.21 5.73 -11.24
CA LEU A 142 -10.00 4.50 -11.21
C LEU A 142 -11.21 4.64 -12.14
N THR A 143 -11.02 4.23 -13.39
CA THR A 143 -12.06 4.21 -14.41
C THR A 143 -12.04 2.88 -15.17
N LYS A 144 -13.17 2.45 -15.71
CA LYS A 144 -13.23 1.25 -16.57
C LYS A 144 -12.30 1.36 -17.77
N ALA A 145 -12.18 2.55 -18.34
CA ALA A 145 -11.30 2.81 -19.49
C ALA A 145 -9.82 2.56 -19.12
N ASN A 146 -9.37 3.11 -18.01
CA ASN A 146 -7.98 2.94 -17.55
C ASN A 146 -7.69 1.48 -17.11
N LEU A 147 -8.65 0.81 -16.46
CA LEU A 147 -8.51 -0.61 -16.10
C LEU A 147 -8.35 -1.51 -17.34
N LYS A 148 -9.13 -1.26 -18.39
CA LYS A 148 -8.98 -1.97 -19.66
C LYS A 148 -7.65 -1.68 -20.32
N ALA A 149 -7.22 -0.42 -20.35
CA ALA A 149 -5.92 -0.02 -20.89
C ALA A 149 -4.74 -0.65 -20.13
N ALA A 150 -4.85 -0.82 -18.79
CA ALA A 150 -3.84 -1.47 -17.97
C ALA A 150 -3.76 -3.00 -18.19
N SER A 151 -4.78 -3.61 -18.79
CA SER A 151 -4.83 -5.06 -19.08
C SER A 151 -5.30 -5.32 -20.53
N PRO A 152 -4.59 -4.84 -21.57
CA PRO A 152 -5.09 -4.74 -22.94
C PRO A 152 -5.48 -6.09 -23.57
N ASN A 153 -4.83 -7.16 -23.16
CA ASN A 153 -5.04 -8.51 -23.70
C ASN A 153 -6.06 -9.34 -22.90
N ASN A 154 -6.59 -8.80 -21.79
CA ASN A 154 -7.55 -9.54 -20.97
C ASN A 154 -9.00 -9.18 -21.34
N HIS A 155 -9.46 -9.73 -22.49
CA HIS A 155 -10.82 -9.48 -22.99
C HIS A 155 -11.91 -10.02 -22.07
N LYS A 156 -11.65 -11.11 -21.33
CA LYS A 156 -12.62 -11.65 -20.35
C LYS A 156 -12.86 -10.64 -19.24
N PHE A 157 -11.80 -10.07 -18.69
CA PHE A 157 -11.89 -9.03 -17.67
C PHE A 157 -12.60 -7.78 -18.20
N HIS A 158 -12.31 -7.34 -19.44
CA HIS A 158 -12.99 -6.19 -20.04
C HIS A 158 -14.50 -6.40 -20.12
N HIS A 159 -14.92 -7.59 -20.57
CA HIS A 159 -16.33 -7.93 -20.66
C HIS A 159 -17.00 -8.01 -19.29
N ALA A 160 -16.33 -8.66 -18.32
CA ALA A 160 -16.83 -8.77 -16.95
C ALA A 160 -16.95 -7.40 -16.26
N LEU A 161 -16.01 -6.47 -16.50
CA LEU A 161 -16.11 -5.09 -16.03
C LEU A 161 -17.37 -4.39 -16.51
N ASP A 162 -17.70 -4.54 -17.81
CA ASP A 162 -18.87 -3.87 -18.39
C ASP A 162 -20.19 -4.47 -17.90
N LEU A 163 -20.20 -5.76 -17.63
CA LEU A 163 -21.37 -6.44 -17.07
C LEU A 163 -21.61 -6.11 -15.60
N GLN A 164 -20.51 -6.06 -14.82
CA GLN A 164 -20.59 -5.91 -13.36
C GLN A 164 -20.80 -4.44 -12.94
N PHE A 165 -20.16 -3.50 -13.63
CA PHE A 165 -20.16 -2.09 -13.27
C PHE A 165 -20.78 -1.23 -14.36
N ARG A 166 -21.88 -0.53 -14.04
CA ARG A 166 -22.54 0.38 -14.97
C ARG A 166 -21.78 1.69 -15.13
N LYS A 167 -21.19 2.18 -14.05
CA LYS A 167 -20.45 3.44 -13.98
C LYS A 167 -19.20 3.31 -13.12
N ASP A 168 -18.28 4.25 -13.26
CA ASP A 168 -16.96 4.20 -12.62
C ASP A 168 -17.03 4.31 -11.08
N GLU A 169 -18.03 5.01 -10.54
CA GLU A 169 -18.23 5.13 -9.08
C GLU A 169 -18.53 3.79 -8.40
N GLU A 170 -19.00 2.79 -9.14
CA GLU A 170 -19.26 1.45 -8.60
C GLU A 170 -17.98 0.60 -8.45
N LEU A 171 -16.85 1.02 -9.05
CA LEU A 171 -15.57 0.30 -9.00
C LEU A 171 -14.98 0.20 -7.59
N ILE A 172 -15.40 1.08 -6.67
CA ILE A 172 -15.01 1.07 -5.25
C ILE A 172 -15.95 0.24 -4.37
N GLU A 173 -16.89 -0.49 -4.93
CA GLU A 173 -17.80 -1.32 -4.14
C GLU A 173 -17.03 -2.43 -3.40
N TYR A 174 -17.27 -2.49 -2.08
CA TYR A 174 -16.67 -3.48 -1.19
C TYR A 174 -17.69 -4.53 -0.80
N ASP A 175 -17.36 -5.80 -1.04
CA ASP A 175 -18.12 -6.93 -0.53
C ASP A 175 -17.70 -7.23 0.92
N SER A 176 -18.56 -6.84 1.85
CA SER A 176 -18.32 -7.03 3.28
C SER A 176 -18.38 -8.49 3.74
N TYR A 177 -19.07 -9.34 2.97
CA TYR A 177 -19.17 -10.77 3.26
C TYR A 177 -17.88 -11.51 2.90
N HIS A 178 -17.38 -11.30 1.67
CA HIS A 178 -16.12 -11.89 1.21
C HIS A 178 -14.88 -11.08 1.62
N LYS A 179 -15.07 -9.86 2.16
CA LYS A 179 -14.01 -8.94 2.58
C LYS A 179 -13.02 -8.59 1.45
N ILE A 180 -13.56 -8.34 0.27
CA ILE A 180 -12.82 -8.01 -0.93
C ILE A 180 -13.52 -6.88 -1.70
N TYR A 181 -12.75 -6.07 -2.42
CA TYR A 181 -13.34 -5.16 -3.40
C TYR A 181 -13.85 -5.95 -4.60
N LYS A 182 -15.09 -5.68 -5.05
CA LYS A 182 -15.72 -6.40 -6.18
C LYS A 182 -14.85 -6.34 -7.43
N LEU A 183 -14.15 -5.24 -7.66
CA LEU A 183 -13.18 -5.10 -8.76
C LEU A 183 -12.12 -6.20 -8.74
N ASN A 184 -11.53 -6.48 -7.57
CA ASN A 184 -10.51 -7.52 -7.44
C ASN A 184 -11.08 -8.93 -7.59
N GLN A 185 -12.30 -9.17 -7.13
CA GLN A 185 -12.99 -10.43 -7.39
C GLN A 185 -13.19 -10.64 -8.89
N VAL A 186 -13.77 -9.63 -9.59
CA VAL A 186 -13.97 -9.68 -11.04
C VAL A 186 -12.64 -9.88 -11.78
N TYR A 187 -11.57 -9.24 -11.35
CA TYR A 187 -10.25 -9.42 -11.97
C TYR A 187 -9.71 -10.84 -11.77
N THR A 188 -9.78 -11.37 -10.54
CA THR A 188 -9.28 -12.71 -10.22
C THR A 188 -10.04 -13.81 -10.95
N ASP A 189 -11.37 -13.68 -11.05
CA ASP A 189 -12.24 -14.67 -11.70
C ASP A 189 -12.09 -14.69 -13.23
N ASN A 190 -11.44 -13.66 -13.81
CA ASN A 190 -11.33 -13.47 -15.26
C ASN A 190 -9.87 -13.31 -15.75
N GLN A 191 -8.92 -13.93 -15.07
CA GLN A 191 -7.52 -14.01 -15.54
C GLN A 191 -7.32 -15.09 -16.61
#